data_e84e5ac62cfcdc3aebcb31e1be68fdc6
#
_entry.id   e84e5ac62cfcdc3aebcb31e1be68fdc6
#
_cell.length_a   1.000
_cell.length_b   1.000
_cell.length_c   1.000
_cell.angle_alpha   90.00
_cell.angle_beta   90.00
_cell.angle_gamma   90.00
#
_symmetry.space_group_name_H-M   'P 1'
#
loop_
_entity.id
_entity.type
_entity.pdbx_description
1 polymer ?
#
loop_
_entity_poly.entity_id
_entity_poly.type
_entity_poly.pdbx_seq_one_letter_code
_entity_poly.pdbx_strand_id
1 'polypeptide(L)'
;MTFRNFLKIYTEKCEKLNLEYEAIKLLVLELSKYNGADFLMHIDDEIEESLLRILEEAVNRYIVNFEPVQHILGYSYFYGYKFKVSKDVLIPRPETEELVGYVLEYYDEIFKNKKVKVCDIGTGSGCIAVSLAKEEPNMEVVATDISDAALDVAKYNAKVNDANVKFYQGNMLDELIRNNLKFDILVSNPPYIDKSEEIDPLVKQNEPHLALYADNLGMQFYEEILSNAKLIMNTPSIILFEHGYKQRGLMLELIDKYYPNSDCEIIKDLSGNDRFTIIINK
;
A
#
# COMPACT_ATOMS: atom_id res chain seq x y z
N MET A 1 -24.67 21.00 -18.81
CA MET A 1 -23.77 21.39 -17.69
C MET A 1 -22.33 21.25 -18.17
N THR A 2 -21.48 22.29 -18.02
CA THR A 2 -20.06 22.19 -18.39
C THR A 2 -19.23 21.50 -17.30
N PHE A 3 -18.07 20.95 -17.64
CA PHE A 3 -17.15 20.37 -16.66
C PHE A 3 -16.73 21.38 -15.60
N ARG A 4 -16.45 22.64 -15.99
CA ARG A 4 -16.15 23.73 -15.04
C ARG A 4 -17.25 23.92 -14.00
N ASN A 5 -18.51 23.97 -14.43
CA ASN A 5 -19.64 24.17 -13.53
C ASN A 5 -19.85 22.95 -12.63
N PHE A 6 -19.67 21.75 -13.18
CA PHE A 6 -19.75 20.49 -12.42
C PHE A 6 -18.70 20.49 -11.28
N LEU A 7 -17.43 20.72 -11.62
CA LEU A 7 -16.35 20.80 -10.63
C LEU A 7 -16.65 21.85 -9.56
N LYS A 8 -17.05 23.08 -9.96
CA LYS A 8 -17.35 24.15 -9.02
C LYS A 8 -18.43 23.74 -8.02
N ILE A 9 -19.57 23.22 -8.49
CA ILE A 9 -20.70 22.81 -7.65
C ILE A 9 -20.28 21.76 -6.62
N TYR A 10 -19.54 20.73 -7.05
CA TYR A 10 -19.21 19.62 -6.19
C TYR A 10 -17.99 19.89 -5.30
N THR A 11 -17.05 20.74 -5.73
CA THR A 11 -15.98 21.27 -4.85
C THR A 11 -16.59 22.06 -3.69
N GLU A 12 -17.52 22.98 -3.94
CA GLU A 12 -18.19 23.73 -2.88
C GLU A 12 -18.98 22.82 -1.90
N LYS A 13 -19.50 21.69 -2.38
CA LYS A 13 -20.14 20.69 -1.51
C LYS A 13 -19.14 19.95 -0.64
N CYS A 14 -17.98 19.54 -1.21
CA CYS A 14 -16.91 18.87 -0.47
C CYS A 14 -16.38 19.78 0.66
N GLU A 15 -16.10 21.05 0.36
CA GLU A 15 -15.63 22.03 1.35
C GLU A 15 -16.60 22.16 2.53
N LYS A 16 -17.91 22.20 2.27
CA LYS A 16 -18.93 22.27 3.33
C LYS A 16 -19.00 21.03 4.21
N LEU A 17 -18.57 19.88 3.68
CA LEU A 17 -18.58 18.59 4.38
C LEU A 17 -17.20 18.20 4.90
N ASN A 18 -16.20 19.07 4.74
CA ASN A 18 -14.80 18.83 5.08
C ASN A 18 -14.24 17.55 4.41
N LEU A 19 -14.62 17.36 3.13
CA LEU A 19 -14.10 16.29 2.28
C LEU A 19 -13.05 16.85 1.31
N GLU A 20 -12.14 15.98 0.85
CA GLU A 20 -11.13 16.34 -0.14
C GLU A 20 -11.79 16.61 -1.51
N TYR A 21 -11.66 17.83 -2.01
CA TYR A 21 -12.27 18.24 -3.29
C TYR A 21 -11.49 17.72 -4.51
N GLU A 22 -10.19 17.40 -4.35
CA GLU A 22 -9.36 16.77 -5.38
C GLU A 22 -9.96 15.42 -5.84
N ALA A 23 -10.66 14.74 -4.96
CA ALA A 23 -11.40 13.52 -5.25
C ALA A 23 -12.40 13.69 -6.42
N ILE A 24 -13.10 14.84 -6.47
CA ILE A 24 -14.05 15.14 -7.54
C ILE A 24 -13.34 15.29 -8.88
N LYS A 25 -12.19 15.97 -8.88
CA LYS A 25 -11.39 16.15 -10.09
C LYS A 25 -10.87 14.80 -10.60
N LEU A 26 -10.41 13.93 -9.68
CA LEU A 26 -9.95 12.59 -10.04
C LEU A 26 -11.08 11.77 -10.67
N LEU A 27 -12.29 11.76 -10.07
CA LEU A 27 -13.45 11.08 -10.65
C LEU A 27 -13.77 11.61 -12.05
N VAL A 28 -13.76 12.92 -12.26
CA VAL A 28 -14.04 13.51 -13.56
C VAL A 28 -13.00 13.09 -14.59
N LEU A 29 -11.71 13.14 -14.26
CA LEU A 29 -10.63 12.76 -15.19
C LEU A 29 -10.71 11.27 -15.55
N GLU A 30 -10.83 10.39 -14.56
CA GLU A 30 -10.84 8.95 -14.81
C GLU A 30 -12.10 8.46 -15.55
N LEU A 31 -13.27 9.01 -15.23
CA LEU A 31 -14.53 8.61 -15.87
C LEU A 31 -14.73 9.24 -17.25
N SER A 32 -14.21 10.45 -17.48
CA SER A 32 -14.21 11.06 -18.82
C SER A 32 -13.11 10.52 -19.74
N LYS A 33 -12.10 9.84 -19.16
CA LYS A 33 -10.90 9.35 -19.86
C LYS A 33 -10.03 10.47 -20.47
N TYR A 34 -10.17 11.70 -20.00
CA TYR A 34 -9.27 12.79 -20.36
C TYR A 34 -7.99 12.71 -19.53
N ASN A 35 -6.85 12.91 -20.17
CA ASN A 35 -5.64 13.27 -19.42
C ASN A 35 -5.72 14.74 -18.97
N GLY A 36 -4.82 15.15 -18.07
CA GLY A 36 -4.89 16.48 -17.47
C GLY A 36 -4.78 17.63 -18.48
N ALA A 37 -4.02 17.47 -19.58
CA ALA A 37 -3.86 18.48 -20.61
C ALA A 37 -5.12 18.56 -21.50
N ASP A 38 -5.63 17.42 -21.94
CA ASP A 38 -6.87 17.35 -22.72
C ASP A 38 -8.05 17.91 -21.95
N PHE A 39 -8.12 17.59 -20.64
CA PHE A 39 -9.19 18.09 -19.78
C PHE A 39 -9.23 19.62 -19.72
N LEU A 40 -8.06 20.28 -19.65
CA LEU A 40 -8.00 21.75 -19.63
C LEU A 40 -8.54 22.37 -20.93
N MET A 41 -8.38 21.70 -22.06
CA MET A 41 -8.92 22.17 -23.34
C MET A 41 -10.44 22.00 -23.42
N HIS A 42 -11.00 21.02 -22.72
CA HIS A 42 -12.43 20.66 -22.75
C HIS A 42 -13.21 21.11 -21.51
N ILE A 43 -12.57 21.87 -20.60
CA ILE A 43 -13.18 22.24 -19.30
C ILE A 43 -14.49 23.05 -19.44
N ASP A 44 -14.64 23.81 -20.51
CA ASP A 44 -15.84 24.62 -20.81
C ASP A 44 -16.84 23.90 -21.71
N ASP A 45 -16.53 22.69 -22.16
CA ASP A 45 -17.44 21.90 -22.98
C ASP A 45 -18.60 21.36 -22.14
N GLU A 46 -19.74 21.13 -22.78
CA GLU A 46 -20.87 20.47 -22.12
C GLU A 46 -20.60 18.98 -21.94
N ILE A 47 -20.88 18.50 -20.74
CA ILE A 47 -20.79 17.06 -20.40
C ILE A 47 -21.94 16.35 -21.11
N GLU A 48 -21.62 15.28 -21.85
CA GLU A 48 -22.63 14.42 -22.46
C GLU A 48 -23.55 13.83 -21.36
N GLU A 49 -24.84 13.71 -21.64
CA GLU A 49 -25.85 13.32 -20.66
C GLU A 49 -25.57 11.93 -20.00
N SER A 50 -25.06 10.99 -20.80
CA SER A 50 -24.66 9.67 -20.32
C SER A 50 -23.51 9.74 -19.31
N LEU A 51 -22.49 10.53 -19.60
CA LEU A 51 -21.34 10.76 -18.73
C LEU A 51 -21.75 11.57 -17.47
N LEU A 52 -22.62 12.57 -17.64
CA LEU A 52 -23.11 13.35 -16.51
C LEU A 52 -23.77 12.48 -15.45
N ARG A 53 -24.62 11.53 -15.85
CA ARG A 53 -25.27 10.58 -14.94
C ARG A 53 -24.24 9.72 -14.19
N ILE A 54 -23.22 9.23 -14.89
CA ILE A 54 -22.13 8.42 -14.28
C ILE A 54 -21.36 9.27 -13.26
N LEU A 55 -21.03 10.50 -13.60
CA LEU A 55 -20.32 11.43 -12.71
C LEU A 55 -21.15 11.77 -11.48
N GLU A 56 -22.44 12.05 -11.64
CA GLU A 56 -23.34 12.36 -10.52
C GLU A 56 -23.49 11.15 -9.58
N GLU A 57 -23.62 9.95 -10.12
CA GLU A 57 -23.64 8.72 -9.32
C GLU A 57 -22.33 8.53 -8.54
N ALA A 58 -21.18 8.65 -9.21
CA ALA A 58 -19.87 8.51 -8.59
C ALA A 58 -19.64 9.54 -7.47
N VAL A 59 -19.98 10.79 -7.73
CA VAL A 59 -19.87 11.87 -6.73
C VAL A 59 -20.84 11.66 -5.56
N ASN A 60 -22.05 11.17 -5.81
CA ASN A 60 -22.98 10.83 -4.72
C ASN A 60 -22.43 9.70 -3.84
N ARG A 61 -21.80 8.68 -4.41
CA ARG A 61 -21.11 7.64 -3.63
C ARG A 61 -20.03 8.22 -2.73
N TYR A 62 -19.22 9.14 -3.25
CA TYR A 62 -18.18 9.81 -2.47
C TYR A 62 -18.74 10.72 -1.37
N ILE A 63 -19.66 11.65 -1.72
CA ILE A 63 -20.12 12.70 -0.80
C ILE A 63 -21.16 12.16 0.20
N VAL A 64 -22.09 11.29 -0.23
CA VAL A 64 -23.22 10.83 0.60
C VAL A 64 -22.88 9.53 1.31
N ASN A 65 -22.24 8.57 0.62
CA ASN A 65 -21.93 7.27 1.19
C ASN A 65 -20.54 7.23 1.82
N PHE A 66 -19.74 8.30 1.70
CA PHE A 66 -18.35 8.35 2.18
C PHE A 66 -17.51 7.20 1.64
N GLU A 67 -17.70 6.85 0.36
CA GLU A 67 -16.96 5.78 -0.29
C GLU A 67 -15.66 6.34 -0.91
N PRO A 68 -14.48 5.75 -0.65
CA PRO A 68 -13.22 6.20 -1.24
C PRO A 68 -13.27 6.21 -2.77
N VAL A 69 -12.65 7.22 -3.37
CA VAL A 69 -12.62 7.36 -4.84
C VAL A 69 -12.08 6.11 -5.51
N GLN A 70 -11.05 5.50 -4.94
CA GLN A 70 -10.43 4.29 -5.47
C GLN A 70 -11.40 3.10 -5.46
N HIS A 71 -12.28 2.97 -4.46
CA HIS A 71 -13.33 1.96 -4.45
C HIS A 71 -14.42 2.26 -5.47
N ILE A 72 -14.76 3.53 -5.69
CA ILE A 72 -15.72 3.95 -6.72
C ILE A 72 -15.19 3.60 -8.11
N LEU A 73 -13.91 3.85 -8.37
CA LEU A 73 -13.23 3.53 -9.63
C LEU A 73 -12.91 2.03 -9.75
N GLY A 74 -12.76 1.33 -8.62
CA GLY A 74 -12.37 -0.09 -8.56
C GLY A 74 -10.86 -0.31 -8.71
N TYR A 75 -10.05 0.76 -8.70
CA TYR A 75 -8.60 0.69 -8.80
C TYR A 75 -7.89 1.89 -8.18
N SER A 76 -6.59 1.72 -7.92
CA SER A 76 -5.63 2.76 -7.55
C SER A 76 -4.38 2.64 -8.41
N TYR A 77 -3.68 3.74 -8.63
CA TYR A 77 -2.31 3.71 -9.16
C TYR A 77 -1.33 3.60 -8.00
N PHE A 78 -0.25 2.85 -8.22
CA PHE A 78 0.84 2.69 -7.29
C PHE A 78 2.12 2.34 -8.06
N TYR A 79 3.20 3.04 -7.81
CA TYR A 79 4.50 2.87 -8.47
C TYR A 79 4.43 2.83 -10.00
N GLY A 80 3.53 3.63 -10.58
CA GLY A 80 3.28 3.68 -12.02
C GLY A 80 2.40 2.56 -12.58
N TYR A 81 2.00 1.58 -11.77
CA TYR A 81 1.13 0.47 -12.17
C TYR A 81 -0.30 0.67 -11.69
N LYS A 82 -1.24 -0.01 -12.35
CA LYS A 82 -2.66 0.02 -12.00
C LYS A 82 -3.03 -1.21 -11.19
N PHE A 83 -3.56 -0.99 -9.99
CA PHE A 83 -3.98 -2.05 -9.07
C PHE A 83 -5.48 -2.03 -8.85
N LYS A 84 -6.15 -3.16 -9.08
CA LYS A 84 -7.51 -3.36 -8.61
C LYS A 84 -7.53 -3.25 -7.08
N VAL A 85 -8.53 -2.54 -6.57
CA VAL A 85 -8.82 -2.47 -5.14
C VAL A 85 -10.28 -2.79 -4.86
N SER A 86 -10.55 -3.25 -3.65
CA SER A 86 -11.89 -3.52 -3.13
C SER A 86 -11.86 -3.29 -1.61
N LYS A 87 -13.00 -3.41 -0.97
CA LYS A 87 -13.12 -3.36 0.50
C LYS A 87 -12.36 -4.49 1.23
N ASP A 88 -11.78 -5.43 0.49
CA ASP A 88 -11.05 -6.57 1.06
C ASP A 88 -9.55 -6.29 1.24
N VAL A 89 -9.05 -5.16 0.71
CA VAL A 89 -7.64 -4.77 0.75
C VAL A 89 -7.48 -3.31 1.16
N LEU A 90 -6.34 -3.00 1.80
CA LEU A 90 -5.92 -1.62 2.01
C LEU A 90 -5.72 -0.95 0.63
N ILE A 91 -6.23 0.27 0.47
CA ILE A 91 -5.92 1.08 -0.72
C ILE A 91 -4.42 1.43 -0.68
N PRO A 92 -3.63 1.12 -1.73
CA PRO A 92 -2.22 1.48 -1.77
C PRO A 92 -1.97 2.96 -1.44
N ARG A 93 -1.00 3.24 -0.55
CA ARG A 93 -0.68 4.58 -0.08
C ARG A 93 0.56 5.12 -0.79
N PRO A 94 0.65 6.44 -1.06
CA PRO A 94 1.83 7.03 -1.67
C PRO A 94 3.12 6.80 -0.86
N GLU A 95 3.05 6.82 0.48
CA GLU A 95 4.19 6.56 1.36
C GLU A 95 4.75 5.13 1.14
N THR A 96 3.88 4.17 0.86
CA THR A 96 4.31 2.78 0.59
C THR A 96 5.10 2.66 -0.73
N GLU A 97 4.97 3.60 -1.68
CA GLU A 97 5.85 3.66 -2.86
C GLU A 97 7.30 3.93 -2.47
N GLU A 98 7.52 4.76 -1.44
CA GLU A 98 8.88 5.02 -0.92
C GLU A 98 9.51 3.75 -0.35
N LEU A 99 8.71 2.90 0.33
CA LEU A 99 9.18 1.60 0.83
C LEU A 99 9.68 0.71 -0.31
N VAL A 100 8.97 0.65 -1.44
CA VAL A 100 9.44 -0.06 -2.64
C VAL A 100 10.77 0.51 -3.14
N GLY A 101 10.88 1.85 -3.18
CA GLY A 101 12.11 2.53 -3.55
C GLY A 101 13.29 2.15 -2.67
N TYR A 102 13.11 2.12 -1.35
CA TYR A 102 14.15 1.69 -0.41
C TYR A 102 14.52 0.21 -0.57
N VAL A 103 13.56 -0.69 -0.84
CA VAL A 103 13.90 -2.09 -1.14
C VAL A 103 14.84 -2.18 -2.33
N LEU A 104 14.59 -1.44 -3.41
CA LEU A 104 15.42 -1.42 -4.62
C LEU A 104 16.80 -0.80 -4.35
N GLU A 105 16.86 0.31 -3.61
CA GLU A 105 18.11 0.99 -3.24
C GLU A 105 19.03 0.08 -2.42
N TYR A 106 18.51 -0.51 -1.33
CA TYR A 106 19.31 -1.41 -0.48
C TYR A 106 19.65 -2.73 -1.17
N TYR A 107 18.79 -3.20 -2.09
CA TYR A 107 19.14 -4.32 -2.95
C TYR A 107 20.38 -4.03 -3.81
N ASP A 108 20.40 -2.89 -4.48
CA ASP A 108 21.55 -2.49 -5.32
C ASP A 108 22.82 -2.33 -4.50
N GLU A 109 22.72 -1.74 -3.31
CA GLU A 109 23.87 -1.53 -2.42
C GLU A 109 24.45 -2.85 -1.91
N ILE A 110 23.61 -3.76 -1.41
CA ILE A 110 24.05 -4.95 -0.66
C ILE A 110 24.24 -6.15 -1.58
N PHE A 111 23.32 -6.39 -2.51
CA PHE A 111 23.32 -7.59 -3.34
C PHE A 111 23.90 -7.38 -4.73
N LYS A 112 24.05 -6.12 -5.21
CA LYS A 112 24.78 -5.75 -6.44
C LYS A 112 24.33 -6.57 -7.65
N ASN A 113 23.05 -6.51 -7.96
CA ASN A 113 22.41 -7.21 -9.08
C ASN A 113 22.45 -8.77 -9.01
N LYS A 114 22.71 -9.36 -7.84
CA LYS A 114 22.58 -10.79 -7.66
C LYS A 114 21.12 -11.22 -7.61
N LYS A 115 20.86 -12.46 -8.01
CA LYS A 115 19.52 -13.04 -7.78
C LYS A 115 19.26 -13.19 -6.29
N VAL A 116 18.12 -12.68 -5.85
CA VAL A 116 17.66 -12.69 -4.45
C VAL A 116 16.23 -13.19 -4.35
N LYS A 117 15.89 -13.72 -3.18
CA LYS A 117 14.52 -14.06 -2.83
C LYS A 117 13.96 -13.02 -1.89
N VAL A 118 12.80 -12.50 -2.25
CA VAL A 118 12.09 -11.45 -1.51
C VAL A 118 10.78 -12.00 -0.98
N CYS A 119 10.42 -11.71 0.28
CA CYS A 119 9.09 -11.97 0.80
C CYS A 119 8.40 -10.67 1.21
N ASP A 120 7.16 -10.50 0.74
CA ASP A 120 6.23 -9.43 1.12
C ASP A 120 5.19 -10.01 2.09
N ILE A 121 5.17 -9.54 3.33
CA ILE A 121 4.35 -10.07 4.40
C ILE A 121 3.14 -9.17 4.65
N GLY A 122 1.92 -9.74 4.57
CA GLY A 122 0.68 -8.97 4.61
C GLY A 122 0.48 -8.18 3.32
N THR A 123 0.57 -8.85 2.18
CA THR A 123 0.66 -8.22 0.85
C THR A 123 -0.56 -7.40 0.43
N GLY A 124 -1.73 -7.64 1.02
CA GLY A 124 -2.98 -6.92 0.72
C GLY A 124 -3.33 -6.98 -0.77
N SER A 125 -3.31 -5.82 -1.43
CA SER A 125 -3.56 -5.72 -2.87
C SER A 125 -2.43 -6.29 -3.75
N GLY A 126 -1.30 -6.66 -3.16
CA GLY A 126 -0.10 -7.10 -3.87
C GLY A 126 0.78 -5.96 -4.40
N CYS A 127 0.51 -4.71 -4.02
CA CYS A 127 1.16 -3.54 -4.63
C CYS A 127 2.69 -3.55 -4.43
N ILE A 128 3.21 -3.91 -3.25
CA ILE A 128 4.64 -4.01 -2.99
C ILE A 128 5.23 -5.17 -3.82
N ALA A 129 4.68 -6.39 -3.65
CA ALA A 129 5.20 -7.59 -4.30
C ALA A 129 5.23 -7.48 -5.83
N VAL A 130 4.13 -6.99 -6.42
CA VAL A 130 4.00 -6.83 -7.88
C VAL A 130 4.98 -5.77 -8.40
N SER A 131 5.08 -4.62 -7.72
CA SER A 131 6.03 -3.57 -8.12
C SER A 131 7.46 -4.06 -8.07
N LEU A 132 7.90 -4.72 -7.00
CA LEU A 132 9.25 -5.30 -6.89
C LEU A 132 9.53 -6.32 -8.00
N ALA A 133 8.58 -7.21 -8.29
CA ALA A 133 8.74 -8.20 -9.36
C ALA A 133 8.81 -7.59 -10.77
N LYS A 134 8.23 -6.39 -10.95
CA LYS A 134 8.27 -5.66 -12.22
C LYS A 134 9.53 -4.83 -12.38
N GLU A 135 9.96 -4.16 -11.31
CA GLU A 135 11.12 -3.26 -11.34
C GLU A 135 12.46 -4.02 -11.38
N GLU A 136 12.54 -5.18 -10.69
CA GLU A 136 13.81 -5.92 -10.61
C GLU A 136 13.64 -7.41 -10.98
N PRO A 137 14.00 -7.80 -12.21
CA PRO A 137 13.87 -9.17 -12.69
C PRO A 137 14.72 -10.21 -11.94
N ASN A 138 15.73 -9.77 -11.18
CA ASN A 138 16.56 -10.66 -10.36
C ASN A 138 15.92 -10.98 -8.99
N MET A 139 14.76 -10.39 -8.67
CA MET A 139 14.00 -10.69 -7.46
C MET A 139 13.01 -11.84 -7.72
N GLU A 140 13.19 -12.97 -7.04
CA GLU A 140 12.16 -14.00 -6.92
C GLU A 140 11.22 -13.64 -5.78
N VAL A 141 10.04 -13.08 -6.12
CA VAL A 141 9.11 -12.51 -5.14
C VAL A 141 8.07 -13.55 -4.69
N VAL A 142 7.93 -13.64 -3.37
CA VAL A 142 6.92 -14.43 -2.67
C VAL A 142 6.09 -13.45 -1.82
N ALA A 143 4.79 -13.63 -1.76
CA ALA A 143 3.90 -12.79 -0.98
C ALA A 143 2.98 -13.63 -0.10
N THR A 144 2.70 -13.17 1.12
CA THR A 144 1.78 -13.83 2.05
C THR A 144 0.67 -12.88 2.50
N ASP A 145 -0.51 -13.44 2.73
CA ASP A 145 -1.60 -12.75 3.41
C ASP A 145 -2.47 -13.78 4.14
N ILE A 146 -3.07 -13.37 5.24
CA ILE A 146 -4.00 -14.22 5.99
C ILE A 146 -5.37 -14.29 5.29
N SER A 147 -5.74 -13.26 4.54
CA SER A 147 -7.02 -13.11 3.85
C SER A 147 -6.98 -13.72 2.46
N ASP A 148 -7.80 -14.76 2.22
CA ASP A 148 -8.00 -15.31 0.86
C ASP A 148 -8.52 -14.25 -0.12
N ALA A 149 -9.43 -13.39 0.34
CA ALA A 149 -9.99 -12.34 -0.50
C ALA A 149 -8.91 -11.31 -0.94
N ALA A 150 -7.98 -10.97 -0.04
CA ALA A 150 -6.83 -10.12 -0.37
C ALA A 150 -5.92 -10.83 -1.38
N LEU A 151 -5.62 -12.12 -1.17
CA LEU A 151 -4.80 -12.89 -2.11
C LEU A 151 -5.44 -13.03 -3.49
N ASP A 152 -6.77 -13.11 -3.59
CA ASP A 152 -7.46 -13.12 -4.88
C ASP A 152 -7.28 -11.78 -5.63
N VAL A 153 -7.34 -10.66 -4.90
CA VAL A 153 -7.02 -9.33 -5.45
C VAL A 153 -5.55 -9.26 -5.88
N ALA A 154 -4.62 -9.69 -5.02
CA ALA A 154 -3.18 -9.67 -5.31
C ALA A 154 -2.81 -10.53 -6.52
N LYS A 155 -3.35 -11.76 -6.62
CA LYS A 155 -3.16 -12.65 -7.79
C LYS A 155 -3.71 -12.04 -9.08
N TYR A 156 -4.87 -11.39 -9.00
CA TYR A 156 -5.42 -10.64 -10.14
C TYR A 156 -4.48 -9.53 -10.57
N ASN A 157 -3.99 -8.73 -9.60
CA ASN A 157 -3.08 -7.61 -9.85
C ASN A 157 -1.73 -8.08 -10.43
N ALA A 158 -1.17 -9.18 -9.93
CA ALA A 158 0.03 -9.77 -10.50
C ALA A 158 -0.20 -10.18 -11.96
N LYS A 159 -1.32 -10.82 -12.26
CA LYS A 159 -1.68 -11.27 -13.62
C LYS A 159 -1.84 -10.10 -14.59
N VAL A 160 -2.57 -9.03 -14.22
CA VAL A 160 -2.84 -7.91 -15.14
C VAL A 160 -1.63 -7.03 -15.37
N ASN A 161 -0.68 -7.02 -14.41
CA ASN A 161 0.58 -6.31 -14.51
C ASN A 161 1.72 -7.19 -15.06
N ASP A 162 1.44 -8.44 -15.43
CA ASP A 162 2.44 -9.40 -15.93
C ASP A 162 3.64 -9.53 -14.98
N ALA A 163 3.35 -9.70 -13.69
CA ALA A 163 4.32 -9.87 -12.61
C ALA A 163 4.35 -11.32 -12.12
N ASN A 164 5.56 -11.89 -11.97
CA ASN A 164 5.74 -13.24 -11.49
C ASN A 164 5.91 -13.27 -9.96
N VAL A 165 4.81 -13.42 -9.23
CA VAL A 165 4.78 -13.48 -7.77
C VAL A 165 4.17 -14.81 -7.33
N LYS A 166 4.79 -15.48 -6.34
CA LYS A 166 4.22 -16.67 -5.69
C LYS A 166 3.46 -16.25 -4.44
N PHE A 167 2.25 -16.75 -4.28
CA PHE A 167 1.37 -16.39 -3.16
C PHE A 167 1.14 -17.57 -2.22
N TYR A 168 1.19 -17.31 -0.92
CA TYR A 168 0.87 -18.25 0.14
C TYR A 168 -0.15 -17.63 1.09
N GLN A 169 -1.18 -18.41 1.46
CA GLN A 169 -2.12 -18.00 2.49
C GLN A 169 -1.58 -18.43 3.86
N GLY A 170 -1.45 -17.50 4.78
CA GLY A 170 -1.01 -17.79 6.13
C GLY A 170 -0.85 -16.54 6.99
N ASN A 171 -0.78 -16.75 8.29
CA ASN A 171 -0.49 -15.68 9.23
C ASN A 171 1.01 -15.36 9.18
N MET A 172 1.34 -14.12 8.91
CA MET A 172 2.72 -13.60 8.85
C MET A 172 3.70 -14.59 8.18
N LEU A 173 4.59 -15.22 8.93
CA LEU A 173 5.66 -16.07 8.43
C LEU A 173 5.33 -17.57 8.44
N ASP A 174 4.20 -17.97 8.98
CA ASP A 174 3.89 -19.39 9.28
C ASP A 174 4.05 -20.33 8.08
N GLU A 175 3.50 -19.96 6.93
CA GLU A 175 3.60 -20.80 5.73
C GLU A 175 5.02 -20.83 5.15
N LEU A 176 5.75 -19.73 5.27
CA LEU A 176 7.13 -19.67 4.79
C LEU A 176 8.04 -20.56 5.64
N ILE A 177 7.83 -20.57 6.97
CA ILE A 177 8.53 -21.44 7.91
C ILE A 177 8.18 -22.91 7.66
N ARG A 178 6.87 -23.23 7.53
CA ARG A 178 6.38 -24.59 7.29
C ARG A 178 6.95 -25.20 6.00
N ASN A 179 7.11 -24.36 4.98
CA ASN A 179 7.68 -24.78 3.70
C ASN A 179 9.22 -24.69 3.66
N ASN A 180 9.90 -24.38 4.77
CA ASN A 180 11.35 -24.21 4.87
C ASN A 180 11.93 -23.24 3.81
N LEU A 181 11.19 -22.18 3.48
CA LEU A 181 11.65 -21.17 2.54
C LEU A 181 12.68 -20.25 3.18
N LYS A 182 13.61 -19.75 2.36
CA LYS A 182 14.64 -18.80 2.78
C LYS A 182 14.66 -17.59 1.88
N PHE A 183 14.90 -16.42 2.48
CA PHE A 183 14.83 -15.12 1.80
C PHE A 183 16.04 -14.26 2.14
N ASP A 184 16.35 -13.37 1.23
CA ASP A 184 17.43 -12.39 1.35
C ASP A 184 16.84 -11.02 1.77
N ILE A 185 15.60 -10.76 1.37
CA ILE A 185 14.88 -9.52 1.67
C ILE A 185 13.50 -9.87 2.23
N LEU A 186 13.12 -9.22 3.34
CA LEU A 186 11.77 -9.21 3.88
C LEU A 186 11.25 -7.78 3.85
N VAL A 187 10.09 -7.57 3.28
CA VAL A 187 9.40 -6.28 3.29
C VAL A 187 7.99 -6.47 3.85
N SER A 188 7.49 -5.50 4.61
CA SER A 188 6.12 -5.51 5.09
C SER A 188 5.63 -4.10 5.44
N ASN A 189 4.39 -3.83 5.07
CA ASN A 189 3.58 -2.76 5.64
C ASN A 189 2.44 -3.41 6.42
N PRO A 190 2.69 -3.94 7.62
CA PRO A 190 1.69 -4.65 8.40
C PRO A 190 0.73 -3.66 9.07
N PRO A 191 -0.43 -4.09 9.55
CA PRO A 191 -1.31 -3.26 10.37
C PRO A 191 -0.56 -2.71 11.59
N TYR A 192 -0.65 -1.39 11.82
CA TYR A 192 0.11 -0.72 12.88
C TYR A 192 -0.69 0.31 13.68
N ILE A 193 -1.98 0.46 13.42
CA ILE A 193 -2.82 1.42 14.14
C ILE A 193 -3.27 0.79 15.45
N ASP A 194 -2.97 1.47 16.57
CA ASP A 194 -3.50 1.05 17.87
C ASP A 194 -5.02 1.20 17.90
N LYS A 195 -5.72 0.23 18.49
CA LYS A 195 -7.19 0.24 18.59
C LYS A 195 -7.78 1.44 19.32
N SER A 196 -6.97 2.14 20.12
CA SER A 196 -7.36 3.37 20.81
C SER A 196 -7.19 4.63 19.95
N GLU A 197 -6.52 4.55 18.80
CA GLU A 197 -6.33 5.70 17.92
C GLU A 197 -7.60 6.02 17.13
N GLU A 198 -7.92 7.31 17.07
CA GLU A 198 -8.94 7.81 16.14
C GLU A 198 -8.33 7.97 14.75
N ILE A 199 -8.96 7.36 13.76
CA ILE A 199 -8.57 7.46 12.36
C ILE A 199 -9.70 8.08 11.54
N ASP A 200 -9.37 8.52 10.34
CA ASP A 200 -10.34 9.08 9.41
C ASP A 200 -11.55 8.14 9.26
N PRO A 201 -12.78 8.65 9.47
CA PRO A 201 -14.00 7.86 9.35
C PRO A 201 -14.15 7.19 7.98
N LEU A 202 -13.63 7.79 6.91
CA LEU A 202 -13.67 7.27 5.55
C LEU A 202 -12.83 5.98 5.46
N VAL A 203 -11.63 5.97 6.02
CA VAL A 203 -10.77 4.78 6.13
C VAL A 203 -11.43 3.73 7.02
N LYS A 204 -11.87 4.12 8.21
CA LYS A 204 -12.46 3.20 9.20
C LYS A 204 -13.68 2.44 8.69
N GLN A 205 -14.51 3.08 7.86
CA GLN A 205 -15.77 2.51 7.38
C GLN A 205 -15.61 1.66 6.13
N ASN A 206 -14.56 1.89 5.33
CA ASN A 206 -14.46 1.33 4.00
C ASN A 206 -13.29 0.34 3.81
N GLU A 207 -12.28 0.38 4.68
CA GLU A 207 -11.12 -0.50 4.55
C GLU A 207 -11.13 -1.62 5.61
N PRO A 208 -10.55 -2.79 5.33
CA PRO A 208 -10.69 -3.92 6.23
C PRO A 208 -9.95 -3.67 7.55
N HIS A 209 -10.62 -3.81 8.67
CA HIS A 209 -10.06 -3.60 10.01
C HIS A 209 -8.83 -4.49 10.27
N LEU A 210 -8.77 -5.66 9.62
CA LEU A 210 -7.64 -6.57 9.69
C LEU A 210 -6.37 -5.97 9.09
N ALA A 211 -6.50 -5.05 8.13
CA ALA A 211 -5.37 -4.37 7.51
C ALA A 211 -4.99 -3.05 8.21
N LEU A 212 -5.76 -2.63 9.23
CA LEU A 212 -5.55 -1.35 9.91
C LEU A 212 -5.00 -1.51 11.32
N TYR A 213 -5.63 -2.39 12.13
CA TYR A 213 -5.42 -2.39 13.57
C TYR A 213 -4.49 -3.50 14.04
N ALA A 214 -3.65 -3.15 15.02
CA ALA A 214 -2.79 -4.09 15.74
C ALA A 214 -2.85 -3.83 17.26
N ASP A 215 -2.61 -4.85 18.03
CA ASP A 215 -2.46 -4.76 19.49
C ASP A 215 -1.05 -4.25 19.89
N ASN A 216 -0.79 -4.08 21.16
CA ASN A 216 0.50 -3.66 21.72
C ASN A 216 0.99 -2.31 21.14
N LEU A 217 0.14 -1.28 21.17
CA LEU A 217 0.45 0.05 20.61
C LEU A 217 0.83 -0.02 19.12
N GLY A 218 0.20 -0.97 18.40
CA GLY A 218 0.47 -1.20 16.98
C GLY A 218 1.70 -2.06 16.69
N MET A 219 2.38 -2.61 17.71
CA MET A 219 3.64 -3.34 17.55
C MET A 219 3.50 -4.86 17.39
N GLN A 220 2.28 -5.39 17.49
CA GLN A 220 2.00 -6.83 17.50
C GLN A 220 2.67 -7.57 16.32
N PHE A 221 2.44 -7.12 15.12
CA PHE A 221 2.90 -7.82 13.92
C PHE A 221 4.42 -7.64 13.69
N TYR A 222 4.99 -6.50 14.06
CA TYR A 222 6.45 -6.31 14.02
C TYR A 222 7.15 -7.28 14.97
N GLU A 223 6.63 -7.43 16.19
CA GLU A 223 7.18 -8.38 17.16
C GLU A 223 7.03 -9.83 16.65
N GLU A 224 5.87 -10.20 16.11
CA GLU A 224 5.62 -11.52 15.55
C GLU A 224 6.59 -11.83 14.38
N ILE A 225 6.78 -10.88 13.47
CA ILE A 225 7.71 -11.03 12.35
C ILE A 225 9.16 -11.11 12.85
N LEU A 226 9.63 -10.15 13.65
CA LEU A 226 11.03 -10.09 14.08
C LEU A 226 11.44 -11.27 14.95
N SER A 227 10.55 -11.78 15.80
CA SER A 227 10.83 -12.94 16.64
C SER A 227 11.06 -14.23 15.83
N ASN A 228 10.48 -14.34 14.65
CA ASN A 228 10.53 -15.53 13.81
C ASN A 228 11.36 -15.35 12.52
N ALA A 229 11.70 -14.12 12.13
CA ALA A 229 12.34 -13.84 10.83
C ALA A 229 13.67 -14.60 10.66
N LYS A 230 14.45 -14.82 11.72
CA LYS A 230 15.69 -15.61 11.66
C LYS A 230 15.48 -17.06 11.16
N LEU A 231 14.26 -17.58 11.26
CA LEU A 231 13.93 -18.93 10.76
C LEU A 231 13.87 -18.96 9.23
N ILE A 232 13.63 -17.81 8.58
CA ILE A 232 13.46 -17.72 7.13
C ILE A 232 14.49 -16.82 6.43
N MET A 233 15.26 -16.02 7.19
CA MET A 233 16.23 -15.10 6.57
C MET A 233 17.59 -15.76 6.37
N ASN A 234 18.22 -15.44 5.26
CA ASN A 234 19.61 -15.74 4.95
C ASN A 234 20.57 -14.77 5.66
N THR A 235 21.86 -14.93 5.45
CA THR A 235 22.91 -13.99 5.84
C THR A 235 23.86 -13.81 4.65
N PRO A 236 24.05 -12.59 4.11
CA PRO A 236 23.42 -11.34 4.54
C PRO A 236 21.93 -11.27 4.19
N SER A 237 21.19 -10.42 4.91
CA SER A 237 19.78 -10.15 4.64
C SER A 237 19.36 -8.76 5.08
N ILE A 238 18.26 -8.27 4.53
CA ILE A 238 17.64 -7.01 4.92
C ILE A 238 16.16 -7.20 5.25
N ILE A 239 15.68 -6.48 6.24
CA ILE A 239 14.27 -6.42 6.62
C ILE A 239 13.83 -4.97 6.58
N LEU A 240 12.74 -4.69 5.86
CA LEU A 240 12.20 -3.35 5.73
C LEU A 240 10.74 -3.32 6.18
N PHE A 241 10.40 -2.30 6.97
CA PHE A 241 9.05 -2.06 7.45
C PHE A 241 8.60 -0.64 7.17
N GLU A 242 7.33 -0.47 6.80
CA GLU A 242 6.60 0.77 7.03
C GLU A 242 5.97 0.72 8.42
N HIS A 243 5.94 1.85 9.14
CA HIS A 243 5.34 1.96 10.46
C HIS A 243 4.73 3.33 10.74
N GLY A 244 3.93 3.43 11.80
CA GLY A 244 3.35 4.69 12.24
C GLY A 244 4.42 5.68 12.74
N TYR A 245 4.26 6.96 12.43
CA TYR A 245 5.26 8.00 12.71
C TYR A 245 5.62 8.17 14.20
N LYS A 246 4.78 7.70 15.12
CA LYS A 246 5.03 7.72 16.58
C LYS A 246 5.76 6.48 17.09
N GLN A 247 5.98 5.47 16.25
CA GLN A 247 6.43 4.15 16.69
C GLN A 247 7.95 3.97 16.67
N ARG A 248 8.73 5.00 16.31
CA ARG A 248 10.21 4.95 16.25
C ARG A 248 10.85 4.30 17.48
N GLY A 249 10.47 4.75 18.69
CA GLY A 249 11.05 4.24 19.94
C GLY A 249 10.77 2.76 20.15
N LEU A 250 9.51 2.37 19.91
CA LEU A 250 9.07 0.97 20.05
C LEU A 250 9.74 0.05 19.03
N MET A 251 9.94 0.53 17.79
CA MET A 251 10.67 -0.22 16.77
C MET A 251 12.12 -0.46 17.18
N LEU A 252 12.81 0.56 17.71
CA LEU A 252 14.18 0.41 18.19
C LEU A 252 14.28 -0.60 19.36
N GLU A 253 13.33 -0.61 20.28
CA GLU A 253 13.27 -1.60 21.38
C GLU A 253 13.11 -3.03 20.84
N LEU A 254 12.25 -3.26 19.84
CA LEU A 254 12.10 -4.57 19.21
C LEU A 254 13.36 -5.01 18.47
N ILE A 255 14.03 -4.08 17.77
CA ILE A 255 15.26 -4.38 17.05
C ILE A 255 16.37 -4.74 18.01
N ASP A 256 16.56 -3.98 19.09
CA ASP A 256 17.56 -4.30 20.13
C ASP A 256 17.30 -5.68 20.76
N LYS A 257 16.03 -6.05 20.94
CA LYS A 257 15.63 -7.34 21.47
C LYS A 257 15.93 -8.52 20.53
N TYR A 258 15.59 -8.39 19.25
CA TYR A 258 15.64 -9.53 18.32
C TYR A 258 16.84 -9.51 17.36
N TYR A 259 17.39 -8.32 17.08
CA TYR A 259 18.49 -8.08 16.11
C TYR A 259 19.58 -7.15 16.69
N PRO A 260 20.11 -7.41 17.92
CA PRO A 260 21.01 -6.49 18.63
C PRO A 260 22.36 -6.26 17.94
N ASN A 261 22.74 -7.10 16.98
CA ASN A 261 24.01 -7.00 16.26
C ASN A 261 23.84 -6.56 14.80
N SER A 262 22.65 -6.14 14.39
CA SER A 262 22.37 -5.68 13.04
C SER A 262 22.52 -4.16 12.97
N ASP A 263 22.89 -3.66 11.79
CA ASP A 263 22.79 -2.22 11.52
C ASP A 263 21.31 -1.88 11.35
N CYS A 264 20.88 -0.75 11.90
CA CYS A 264 19.49 -0.30 11.80
C CYS A 264 19.43 1.18 11.44
N GLU A 265 18.55 1.50 10.52
CA GLU A 265 18.22 2.85 10.14
C GLU A 265 16.71 3.08 10.19
N ILE A 266 16.28 4.26 10.68
CA ILE A 266 14.89 4.70 10.61
C ILE A 266 14.85 5.95 9.75
N ILE A 267 14.12 5.86 8.64
CA ILE A 267 14.05 6.87 7.58
C ILE A 267 12.71 7.58 7.65
N LYS A 268 12.75 8.86 7.33
CA LYS A 268 11.56 9.71 7.25
C LYS A 268 10.94 9.63 5.86
N ASP A 269 9.61 9.70 5.82
CA ASP A 269 8.86 9.91 4.59
C ASP A 269 9.09 11.33 4.02
N LEU A 270 8.62 11.57 2.81
CA LEU A 270 8.70 12.89 2.15
C LEU A 270 7.97 14.00 2.94
N SER A 271 7.07 13.64 3.85
CA SER A 271 6.40 14.59 4.76
C SER A 271 7.22 14.87 6.02
N GLY A 272 8.37 14.23 6.20
CA GLY A 272 9.30 14.42 7.32
C GLY A 272 8.97 13.62 8.58
N ASN A 273 8.06 12.63 8.50
CA ASN A 273 7.69 11.75 9.60
C ASN A 273 8.55 10.49 9.59
N ASP A 274 8.97 9.98 10.75
CA ASP A 274 9.59 8.66 10.85
C ASP A 274 8.62 7.62 10.31
N ARG A 275 9.00 6.87 9.26
CA ARG A 275 8.08 6.01 8.52
C ARG A 275 8.64 4.64 8.17
N PHE A 276 9.93 4.54 7.91
CA PHE A 276 10.53 3.30 7.42
C PHE A 276 11.63 2.84 8.37
N THR A 277 11.65 1.55 8.63
CA THR A 277 12.73 0.91 9.39
C THR A 277 13.45 -0.08 8.50
N ILE A 278 14.76 0.02 8.42
CA ILE A 278 15.64 -0.88 7.68
C ILE A 278 16.57 -1.58 8.66
N ILE A 279 16.62 -2.91 8.62
CA ILE A 279 17.50 -3.74 9.45
C ILE A 279 18.42 -4.53 8.50
N ILE A 280 19.72 -4.36 8.63
CA ILE A 280 20.73 -5.01 7.82
C ILE A 280 21.46 -6.04 8.69
N ASN A 281 21.24 -7.32 8.38
CA ASN A 281 21.89 -8.43 9.06
C ASN A 281 23.05 -8.94 8.17
N LYS A 282 24.29 -8.71 8.64
CA LYS A 282 25.54 -9.03 7.92
C LYS A 282 26.08 -10.39 8.28
#